data_5fc083963ff9d8b8b172b1a9173935f5
#
_entry.id   5fc083963ff9d8b8b172b1a9173935f5
#
_cell.length_a   1.000
_cell.length_b   1.000
_cell.length_c   1.000
_cell.angle_alpha   90.00
_cell.angle_beta   90.00
_cell.angle_gamma   90.00
#
_symmetry.space_group_name_H-M   'P 1'
#
loop_
_entity.id
_entity.type
_entity.pdbx_description
1 polymer ?
#
loop_
_entity_poly.entity_id
_entity_poly.type
_entity_poly.pdbx_seq_one_letter_code
_entity_poly.pdbx_strand_id
1 'polypeptide(L)'
;MSEASGTFNWDDRSGKSDYANYGNRGERYLACVAYLGGKEERPSAVMCRGYYTFAYLWAVDFDGEKLKTRWLHSSNKKTTYQVMDAEGKQTTYTPAACSSGMGRNTMYANGNHNLSVGDVDGDGCDEIIWGSAALDHDGKMLYAVGFGHGDAIHLGDMNPDRPGLELFDVHEEKGEFAWDLHDAATGEILWKGGQEGADNGRGLAADIVAGSRGYEFWSSYGGFDKASRNQNPFNAVTGKEVGTRKPSMNFRIYWDGDVQDELLDGTSITKCTSSSTTDLGIHATSTSKKTFASLGMSPSSCNGTKATPCLQADLFGDWREEVIWWNTSNPSQLYIVSSTTDTKYRVPTLMHDHLYRMGVAWQNCAYNQPPHLGYYLPDHADSFQGVKDDATAIADLPQRNEILSRTYYNLQGQHIATPTNATQVYIVKERHADGTVTTKKFLRR
;
A
#
# COMPACT_ATOMS: atom_id res chain seq x y z
N MET A 1 10.02 -13.23 18.02
CA MET A 1 10.89 -13.75 16.94
C MET A 1 12.34 -13.48 17.30
N SER A 2 12.92 -14.27 18.18
CA SER A 2 14.28 -14.09 18.72
C SER A 2 15.31 -15.02 18.04
N GLU A 3 15.15 -15.31 16.76
CA GLU A 3 15.85 -16.44 16.18
C GLU A 3 16.72 -16.17 14.99
N ALA A 4 17.24 -15.01 14.93
CA ALA A 4 18.56 -14.94 14.34
C ALA A 4 19.49 -15.61 15.37
N SER A 5 20.00 -16.74 15.04
CA SER A 5 20.99 -17.41 15.85
C SER A 5 22.26 -16.57 15.84
N GLY A 6 22.43 -15.73 16.82
CA GLY A 6 23.63 -14.95 16.97
C GLY A 6 23.39 -13.49 17.34
N THR A 7 24.39 -12.88 17.85
CA THR A 7 24.45 -11.44 18.13
C THR A 7 24.53 -10.72 16.80
N PHE A 8 23.48 -9.95 16.45
CA PHE A 8 23.57 -9.06 15.29
C PHE A 8 24.58 -7.96 15.55
N ASN A 9 25.48 -7.78 14.63
CA ASN A 9 26.31 -6.58 14.58
C ASN A 9 25.76 -5.67 13.46
N TRP A 10 25.26 -4.51 13.82
CA TRP A 10 24.70 -3.55 12.88
C TRP A 10 25.72 -3.04 11.86
N ASP A 11 27.01 -3.07 12.21
CA ASP A 11 28.10 -2.52 11.41
C ASP A 11 28.97 -3.60 10.75
N ASP A 12 28.78 -4.86 11.09
CA ASP A 12 29.60 -5.94 10.58
C ASP A 12 29.18 -6.35 9.15
N ARG A 13 29.83 -5.75 8.19
CA ARG A 13 29.75 -6.09 6.77
C ARG A 13 30.78 -7.14 6.35
N SER A 14 31.58 -7.67 7.29
CA SER A 14 32.69 -8.54 6.97
C SER A 14 32.25 -9.92 6.47
N GLY A 15 32.43 -10.14 5.18
CA GLY A 15 32.72 -11.45 4.63
C GLY A 15 31.57 -12.44 4.48
N LYS A 16 30.30 -12.04 4.55
CA LYS A 16 29.17 -12.96 4.35
C LYS A 16 28.32 -12.53 3.17
N SER A 17 28.25 -13.41 2.20
CA SER A 17 27.46 -13.21 0.97
C SER A 17 25.94 -13.10 1.22
N ASP A 18 25.47 -13.54 2.39
CA ASP A 18 24.06 -13.62 2.72
C ASP A 18 23.59 -12.55 3.74
N TYR A 19 24.50 -11.79 4.32
CA TYR A 19 24.19 -10.79 5.36
C TYR A 19 23.26 -11.28 6.50
N ALA A 20 23.13 -12.58 6.68
CA ALA A 20 22.14 -13.16 7.59
C ALA A 20 22.31 -12.73 9.05
N ASN A 21 23.55 -12.40 9.45
CA ASN A 21 23.89 -11.91 10.79
C ASN A 21 24.17 -10.40 10.82
N TYR A 22 24.00 -9.70 9.70
CA TYR A 22 24.15 -8.25 9.64
C TYR A 22 22.84 -7.59 10.04
N GLY A 23 22.80 -6.93 11.20
CA GLY A 23 21.57 -6.37 11.76
C GLY A 23 20.85 -5.40 10.85
N ASN A 24 21.58 -4.59 10.09
CA ASN A 24 20.99 -3.70 9.08
C ASN A 24 20.23 -4.44 7.95
N ARG A 25 20.51 -5.73 7.73
CA ARG A 25 19.82 -6.56 6.73
C ARG A 25 18.83 -7.54 7.36
N GLY A 26 19.18 -8.14 8.49
CA GLY A 26 18.34 -9.10 9.19
C GLY A 26 17.23 -8.50 10.04
N GLU A 27 17.39 -7.24 10.49
CA GLU A 27 16.44 -6.53 11.35
C GLU A 27 15.66 -5.45 10.58
N ARG A 28 15.08 -5.83 9.44
CA ARG A 28 14.18 -5.01 8.65
C ARG A 28 12.75 -5.48 8.88
N TYR A 29 11.87 -4.56 9.21
CA TYR A 29 10.50 -4.86 9.61
C TYR A 29 9.51 -4.21 8.65
N LEU A 30 8.49 -4.99 8.28
CA LEU A 30 7.27 -4.52 7.62
C LEU A 30 6.07 -5.02 8.42
N ALA A 31 4.91 -4.47 8.16
CA ALA A 31 3.65 -4.95 8.70
C ALA A 31 2.51 -4.61 7.75
N CYS A 32 1.47 -5.42 7.76
CA CYS A 32 0.22 -5.13 7.08
C CYS A 32 -0.97 -5.69 7.88
N VAL A 33 -2.16 -5.34 7.44
CA VAL A 33 -3.38 -6.07 7.72
C VAL A 33 -3.81 -6.79 6.46
N ALA A 34 -4.38 -7.99 6.60
CA ALA A 34 -4.83 -8.81 5.48
C ALA A 34 -6.05 -9.64 5.87
N TYR A 35 -6.99 -9.81 4.96
CA TYR A 35 -8.19 -10.63 5.17
C TYR A 35 -7.91 -12.09 4.83
N LEU A 36 -7.04 -12.74 5.63
CA LEU A 36 -6.56 -14.10 5.41
C LEU A 36 -7.63 -15.20 5.58
N GLY A 37 -8.80 -14.86 6.11
CA GLY A 37 -9.97 -15.74 6.18
C GLY A 37 -11.13 -15.22 5.32
N GLY A 38 -10.84 -14.30 4.41
CA GLY A 38 -11.84 -13.66 3.57
C GLY A 38 -12.60 -12.54 4.28
N LYS A 39 -13.48 -11.88 3.55
CA LYS A 39 -14.21 -10.67 3.99
C LYS A 39 -15.16 -10.88 5.18
N GLU A 40 -15.57 -12.12 5.44
CA GLU A 40 -16.47 -12.45 6.54
C GLU A 40 -15.74 -12.59 7.89
N GLU A 41 -14.40 -12.68 7.87
CA GLU A 41 -13.57 -12.71 9.06
C GLU A 41 -12.98 -11.32 9.36
N ARG A 42 -12.48 -11.13 10.56
CA ARG A 42 -11.67 -9.97 10.91
C ARG A 42 -10.32 -10.09 10.22
N PRO A 43 -9.73 -8.96 9.77
CA PRO A 43 -8.39 -9.01 9.20
C PRO A 43 -7.37 -9.45 10.25
N SER A 44 -6.37 -10.19 9.79
CA SER A 44 -5.20 -10.56 10.58
C SER A 44 -4.17 -9.42 10.53
N ALA A 45 -3.39 -9.26 11.60
CA ALA A 45 -2.17 -8.47 11.56
C ALA A 45 -1.00 -9.36 11.14
N VAL A 46 -0.25 -8.95 10.13
CA VAL A 46 0.93 -9.69 9.65
C VAL A 46 2.17 -8.87 9.95
N MET A 47 3.03 -9.40 10.82
CA MET A 47 4.32 -8.82 11.18
C MET A 47 5.42 -9.51 10.38
N CYS A 48 6.25 -8.72 9.73
CA CYS A 48 7.29 -9.23 8.85
C CYS A 48 8.68 -8.81 9.33
N ARG A 49 9.68 -9.66 9.11
CA ARG A 49 11.07 -9.40 9.45
C ARG A 49 11.99 -9.97 8.38
N GLY A 50 12.97 -9.20 7.95
CA GLY A 50 14.11 -9.65 7.15
C GLY A 50 13.84 -9.83 5.67
N TYR A 51 13.70 -8.79 4.90
CA TYR A 51 13.44 -8.89 3.45
C TYR A 51 14.71 -8.98 2.57
N TYR A 52 15.88 -8.74 3.12
CA TYR A 52 17.17 -8.92 2.43
C TYR A 52 17.76 -10.32 2.59
N THR A 53 17.27 -11.08 3.59
CA THR A 53 17.85 -12.37 3.99
C THR A 53 16.73 -13.33 4.38
N PHE A 54 16.78 -13.90 5.60
CA PHE A 54 15.69 -14.73 6.10
C PHE A 54 14.39 -13.94 6.20
N ALA A 55 13.36 -14.43 5.57
CA ALA A 55 12.01 -13.90 5.68
C ALA A 55 11.26 -14.62 6.79
N TYR A 56 10.67 -13.83 7.71
CA TYR A 56 9.76 -14.30 8.74
C TYR A 56 8.49 -13.47 8.66
N LEU A 57 7.37 -14.11 8.39
CA LEU A 57 6.06 -13.47 8.35
C LEU A 57 5.15 -14.17 9.36
N TRP A 58 4.59 -13.42 10.26
CA TRP A 58 3.78 -13.93 11.36
C TRP A 58 2.40 -13.30 11.35
N ALA A 59 1.37 -14.10 11.04
CA ALA A 59 -0.02 -13.69 11.04
C ALA A 59 -0.65 -13.95 12.43
N VAL A 60 -1.34 -12.92 12.90
CA VAL A 60 -1.98 -12.90 14.23
C VAL A 60 -3.42 -12.42 14.10
N ASP A 61 -4.35 -13.23 14.59
CA ASP A 61 -5.76 -12.92 14.67
C ASP A 61 -6.11 -12.31 16.03
N PHE A 62 -7.14 -11.48 16.05
CA PHE A 62 -7.79 -11.01 17.27
C PHE A 62 -9.23 -11.53 17.33
N ASP A 63 -9.52 -12.42 18.27
CA ASP A 63 -10.85 -13.04 18.41
C ASP A 63 -11.89 -12.16 19.15
N GLY A 64 -11.46 -10.97 19.58
CA GLY A 64 -12.26 -10.04 20.39
C GLY A 64 -11.80 -9.97 21.85
N GLU A 65 -11.02 -10.93 22.31
CA GLU A 65 -10.47 -10.99 23.65
C GLU A 65 -8.95 -11.15 23.65
N LYS A 66 -8.42 -12.03 22.78
CA LYS A 66 -7.02 -12.43 22.76
C LYS A 66 -6.43 -12.44 21.35
N LEU A 67 -5.12 -12.25 21.29
CA LEU A 67 -4.34 -12.47 20.09
C LEU A 67 -3.99 -13.94 19.95
N LYS A 68 -4.15 -14.48 18.74
CA LYS A 68 -3.85 -15.87 18.38
C LYS A 68 -2.98 -15.92 17.13
N THR A 69 -1.93 -16.75 17.15
CA THR A 69 -1.17 -17.02 15.94
C THR A 69 -2.06 -17.78 14.96
N ARG A 70 -2.25 -17.22 13.75
CA ARG A 70 -2.86 -17.92 12.63
C ARG A 70 -1.82 -18.82 11.97
N TRP A 71 -0.72 -18.26 11.53
CA TRP A 71 0.43 -18.98 10.99
C TRP A 71 1.73 -18.18 11.17
N LEU A 72 2.86 -18.87 11.03
CA LEU A 72 4.19 -18.27 10.93
C LEU A 72 4.92 -18.90 9.77
N HIS A 73 5.24 -18.12 8.74
CA HIS A 73 6.13 -18.52 7.67
C HIS A 73 7.57 -18.18 7.98
N SER A 74 8.49 -19.06 7.58
CA SER A 74 9.93 -18.83 7.69
C SER A 74 10.68 -19.39 6.50
N SER A 75 11.55 -18.61 5.91
CA SER A 75 12.54 -19.12 4.95
C SER A 75 13.72 -19.86 5.62
N ASN A 76 13.79 -19.85 6.95
CA ASN A 76 14.73 -20.69 7.69
C ASN A 76 14.15 -22.11 7.85
N LYS A 77 14.99 -23.14 7.75
CA LYS A 77 14.57 -24.56 7.87
C LYS A 77 14.11 -24.99 9.27
N LYS A 78 13.96 -24.08 10.21
CA LYS A 78 13.43 -24.43 11.53
C LYS A 78 11.99 -24.89 11.44
N THR A 79 11.69 -25.95 12.15
CA THR A 79 10.37 -26.57 12.20
C THR A 79 9.56 -26.16 13.41
N THR A 80 10.17 -25.48 14.39
CA THR A 80 9.49 -25.07 15.63
C THR A 80 9.94 -23.70 16.09
N TYR A 81 9.02 -22.93 16.65
CA TYR A 81 9.25 -21.60 17.21
C TYR A 81 8.64 -21.51 18.60
N GLN A 82 9.23 -20.68 19.45
CA GLN A 82 8.64 -20.32 20.72
C GLN A 82 7.81 -19.03 20.52
N VAL A 83 6.53 -19.12 20.77
CA VAL A 83 5.60 -18.00 20.69
C VAL A 83 5.13 -17.67 22.09
N MET A 84 5.20 -16.41 22.47
CA MET A 84 4.70 -15.93 23.75
C MET A 84 3.29 -15.38 23.55
N ASP A 85 2.34 -15.81 24.35
CA ASP A 85 0.99 -15.28 24.36
C ASP A 85 0.90 -13.96 25.17
N ALA A 86 -0.28 -13.37 25.20
CA ALA A 86 -0.51 -12.09 25.88
C ALA A 86 -0.33 -12.19 27.40
N GLU A 87 -0.45 -13.38 27.97
CA GLU A 87 -0.25 -13.69 29.39
C GLU A 87 1.23 -13.97 29.71
N GLY A 88 2.13 -13.89 28.73
CA GLY A 88 3.56 -14.17 28.89
C GLY A 88 3.89 -15.67 28.94
N LYS A 89 2.95 -16.54 28.63
CA LYS A 89 3.18 -17.97 28.55
C LYS A 89 3.82 -18.33 27.22
N GLN A 90 4.95 -19.01 27.31
CA GLN A 90 5.67 -19.50 26.14
C GLN A 90 5.08 -20.83 25.67
N THR A 91 4.76 -20.91 24.39
CA THR A 91 4.27 -22.11 23.74
C THR A 91 5.12 -22.46 22.53
N THR A 92 5.27 -23.73 22.22
CA THR A 92 5.95 -24.17 21.01
C THR A 92 4.95 -24.17 19.85
N TYR A 93 5.28 -23.44 18.81
CA TYR A 93 4.53 -23.42 17.56
C TYR A 93 5.29 -24.18 16.49
N THR A 94 4.61 -25.09 15.81
CA THR A 94 5.17 -25.83 14.67
C THR A 94 4.38 -25.44 13.44
N PRO A 95 4.92 -24.56 12.56
CA PRO A 95 4.25 -24.17 11.34
C PRO A 95 4.11 -25.39 10.43
N ALA A 96 2.90 -25.86 10.22
CA ALA A 96 2.67 -26.92 9.25
C ALA A 96 2.93 -26.35 7.83
N ALA A 97 3.94 -26.87 7.16
CA ALA A 97 4.27 -26.52 5.76
C ALA A 97 4.56 -25.03 5.46
N CYS A 98 4.83 -24.23 6.46
CA CYS A 98 5.11 -22.79 6.30
C CYS A 98 6.62 -22.50 6.25
N SER A 99 7.43 -23.35 5.64
CA SER A 99 8.85 -23.10 5.44
C SER A 99 9.22 -23.27 3.97
N SER A 100 9.73 -22.20 3.36
CA SER A 100 10.20 -22.25 1.98
C SER A 100 11.67 -22.69 1.85
N GLY A 101 12.45 -22.60 2.93
CA GLY A 101 13.89 -22.80 2.90
C GLY A 101 14.64 -21.60 2.32
N MET A 102 15.94 -21.80 2.05
CA MET A 102 16.85 -20.79 1.49
C MET A 102 17.14 -21.11 0.03
N GLY A 103 16.98 -20.15 -0.84
CA GLY A 103 17.26 -20.28 -2.26
C GLY A 103 16.51 -19.24 -3.07
N ARG A 104 16.85 -19.07 -4.33
CA ARG A 104 16.22 -18.09 -5.22
C ARG A 104 14.70 -18.30 -5.37
N ASN A 105 14.26 -19.54 -5.39
CA ASN A 105 12.86 -19.91 -5.55
C ASN A 105 12.15 -20.06 -4.19
N THR A 106 12.45 -19.19 -3.24
CA THR A 106 11.86 -19.18 -1.89
C THR A 106 11.60 -17.76 -1.43
N MET A 107 11.08 -17.59 -0.22
CA MET A 107 10.92 -16.26 0.37
C MET A 107 12.25 -15.61 0.80
N TYR A 108 13.36 -16.39 0.84
CA TYR A 108 14.67 -15.89 1.26
C TYR A 108 15.21 -14.86 0.27
N ALA A 109 15.57 -13.67 0.77
CA ALA A 109 16.15 -12.56 0.02
C ALA A 109 15.30 -12.01 -1.15
N ASN A 110 14.01 -12.35 -1.20
CA ASN A 110 13.08 -11.94 -2.25
C ASN A 110 12.04 -10.90 -1.79
N GLY A 111 12.26 -10.24 -0.65
CA GLY A 111 11.37 -9.20 -0.17
C GLY A 111 11.83 -7.80 -0.55
N ASN A 112 10.90 -6.88 -0.69
CA ASN A 112 11.16 -5.48 -1.00
C ASN A 112 11.15 -4.58 0.24
N HIS A 113 11.49 -3.31 0.06
CA HIS A 113 11.31 -2.26 1.07
C HIS A 113 9.83 -1.92 1.32
N ASN A 114 8.94 -2.63 0.69
CA ASN A 114 7.51 -2.55 0.83
C ASN A 114 6.88 -3.93 0.62
N LEU A 115 5.58 -4.02 0.80
CA LEU A 115 4.76 -5.19 0.48
C LEU A 115 3.42 -4.71 -0.09
N SER A 116 2.67 -5.63 -0.70
CA SER A 116 1.29 -5.37 -1.09
C SER A 116 0.39 -6.51 -0.58
N VAL A 117 -0.90 -6.24 -0.49
CA VAL A 117 -1.90 -7.18 0.01
C VAL A 117 -3.10 -7.14 -0.91
N GLY A 118 -3.61 -8.27 -1.33
CA GLY A 118 -4.83 -8.39 -2.12
C GLY A 118 -5.14 -9.83 -2.46
N ASP A 119 -6.39 -10.10 -2.80
CA ASP A 119 -6.87 -11.37 -3.34
C ASP A 119 -6.41 -11.48 -4.80
N VAL A 120 -5.24 -12.08 -5.02
CA VAL A 120 -4.62 -12.13 -6.35
C VAL A 120 -5.00 -13.39 -7.14
N ASP A 121 -5.41 -14.46 -6.47
CA ASP A 121 -5.79 -15.71 -7.11
C ASP A 121 -7.32 -15.92 -7.21
N GLY A 122 -8.09 -15.02 -6.60
CA GLY A 122 -9.56 -14.99 -6.72
C GLY A 122 -10.28 -15.97 -5.79
N ASP A 123 -9.65 -16.41 -4.71
CA ASP A 123 -10.25 -17.35 -3.75
C ASP A 123 -11.07 -16.64 -2.64
N GLY A 124 -10.99 -15.31 -2.58
CA GLY A 124 -11.71 -14.44 -1.63
C GLY A 124 -10.93 -14.15 -0.36
N CYS A 125 -9.69 -14.59 -0.26
CA CYS A 125 -8.75 -14.26 0.81
C CYS A 125 -7.62 -13.39 0.26
N ASP A 126 -6.91 -12.69 1.15
CA ASP A 126 -5.77 -11.87 0.73
C ASP A 126 -4.46 -12.66 0.74
N GLU A 127 -3.64 -12.48 -0.27
CA GLU A 127 -2.24 -12.87 -0.33
C GLU A 127 -1.32 -11.76 0.14
N ILE A 128 -0.12 -12.16 0.56
CA ILE A 128 0.96 -11.23 0.94
C ILE A 128 2.01 -11.21 -0.17
N ILE A 129 2.02 -10.15 -0.96
CA ILE A 129 3.02 -9.91 -1.98
C ILE A 129 4.25 -9.28 -1.33
N TRP A 130 5.32 -10.06 -1.26
CA TRP A 130 6.53 -9.73 -0.51
C TRP A 130 7.58 -8.96 -1.33
N GLY A 131 7.50 -9.06 -2.62
CA GLY A 131 8.43 -8.58 -3.63
C GLY A 131 8.53 -9.59 -4.75
N SER A 132 9.72 -10.10 -5.03
CA SER A 132 9.95 -11.22 -5.97
C SER A 132 9.38 -12.57 -5.48
N ALA A 133 8.56 -12.58 -4.44
CA ALA A 133 7.87 -13.75 -3.92
C ALA A 133 6.57 -13.36 -3.22
N ALA A 134 5.63 -14.30 -3.13
CA ALA A 134 4.35 -14.12 -2.48
C ALA A 134 4.00 -15.30 -1.56
N LEU A 135 3.21 -15.01 -0.51
CA LEU A 135 2.57 -15.99 0.34
C LEU A 135 1.06 -16.00 0.09
N ASP A 136 0.52 -17.19 0.02
CA ASP A 136 -0.89 -17.49 0.07
C ASP A 136 -1.48 -17.19 1.47
N HIS A 137 -2.79 -16.99 1.54
CA HIS A 137 -3.54 -16.67 2.76
C HIS A 137 -3.30 -17.67 3.90
N ASP A 138 -2.92 -18.93 3.59
CA ASP A 138 -2.62 -19.98 4.57
C ASP A 138 -1.16 -19.97 5.05
N GLY A 139 -0.35 -19.00 4.61
CA GLY A 139 1.05 -18.85 4.98
C GLY A 139 2.02 -19.73 4.20
N LYS A 140 1.57 -20.47 3.21
CA LYS A 140 2.45 -21.16 2.28
C LYS A 140 2.96 -20.22 1.20
N MET A 141 4.07 -20.59 0.59
CA MET A 141 4.58 -19.84 -0.54
C MET A 141 3.67 -20.06 -1.76
N LEU A 142 3.17 -18.98 -2.35
CA LEU A 142 2.40 -19.01 -3.58
C LEU A 142 3.36 -19.18 -4.77
N TYR A 143 4.31 -18.25 -4.90
CA TYR A 143 5.37 -18.32 -5.90
C TYR A 143 6.65 -17.59 -5.44
N ALA A 144 7.73 -17.75 -6.21
CA ALA A 144 8.89 -16.88 -6.17
C ALA A 144 9.49 -16.78 -7.58
N VAL A 145 9.62 -15.56 -8.11
CA VAL A 145 10.29 -15.29 -9.39
C VAL A 145 11.81 -15.28 -9.25
N GLY A 146 12.31 -15.04 -8.04
CA GLY A 146 13.71 -15.25 -7.70
C GLY A 146 14.69 -14.20 -8.20
N PHE A 147 14.23 -12.97 -8.48
CA PHE A 147 15.09 -11.85 -8.88
C PHE A 147 15.72 -11.09 -7.72
N GLY A 148 15.40 -11.51 -6.48
CA GLY A 148 16.01 -10.98 -5.28
C GLY A 148 15.30 -9.77 -4.71
N HIS A 149 16.01 -9.07 -3.83
CA HIS A 149 15.50 -7.88 -3.16
C HIS A 149 15.30 -6.71 -4.11
N GLY A 150 14.27 -5.89 -3.82
CA GLY A 150 13.95 -4.69 -4.58
C GLY A 150 13.49 -3.51 -3.74
N ASP A 151 13.33 -2.36 -4.38
CA ASP A 151 13.06 -1.08 -3.74
C ASP A 151 11.65 -0.55 -3.95
N ALA A 152 10.91 -1.05 -4.93
CA ALA A 152 9.55 -0.60 -5.23
C ALA A 152 8.72 -1.73 -5.83
N ILE A 153 7.47 -1.84 -5.37
CA ILE A 153 6.48 -2.75 -5.94
C ILE A 153 5.15 -2.04 -6.12
N HIS A 154 4.42 -2.40 -7.18
CA HIS A 154 3.11 -1.88 -7.47
C HIS A 154 2.20 -3.04 -7.89
N LEU A 155 1.12 -3.25 -7.13
CA LEU A 155 0.11 -4.27 -7.38
C LEU A 155 -1.17 -3.59 -7.87
N GLY A 156 -1.70 -4.00 -9.03
CA GLY A 156 -2.93 -3.44 -9.60
C GLY A 156 -3.32 -4.13 -10.91
N ASP A 157 -4.48 -3.78 -11.45
CA ASP A 157 -4.90 -4.16 -12.79
C ASP A 157 -4.23 -3.22 -13.82
N MET A 158 -3.01 -3.57 -14.20
CA MET A 158 -2.18 -2.76 -15.09
C MET A 158 -2.37 -3.14 -16.56
N ASN A 159 -2.73 -4.39 -16.81
CA ASN A 159 -3.02 -4.92 -18.15
C ASN A 159 -4.48 -5.37 -18.27
N PRO A 160 -5.43 -4.46 -18.52
CA PRO A 160 -6.85 -4.77 -18.53
C PRO A 160 -7.29 -5.71 -19.67
N ASP A 161 -6.38 -6.13 -20.54
CA ASP A 161 -6.61 -7.14 -21.56
C ASP A 161 -6.32 -8.57 -21.05
N ARG A 162 -5.89 -8.70 -19.80
CA ARG A 162 -5.67 -9.97 -19.09
C ARG A 162 -6.60 -10.04 -17.86
N PRO A 163 -7.07 -11.22 -17.47
CA PRO A 163 -7.72 -11.39 -16.18
C PRO A 163 -6.69 -11.41 -15.05
N GLY A 164 -7.07 -10.87 -13.90
CA GLY A 164 -6.25 -10.86 -12.70
C GLY A 164 -5.44 -9.56 -12.52
N LEU A 165 -4.49 -9.60 -11.62
CA LEU A 165 -3.65 -8.45 -11.28
C LEU A 165 -2.22 -8.67 -11.74
N GLU A 166 -1.51 -7.58 -12.00
CA GLU A 166 -0.08 -7.60 -12.24
C GLU A 166 0.69 -6.98 -11.08
N LEU A 167 1.91 -7.49 -10.90
CA LEU A 167 2.91 -6.88 -10.02
C LEU A 167 4.05 -6.30 -10.85
N PHE A 168 4.29 -5.00 -10.74
CA PHE A 168 5.52 -4.37 -11.19
C PHE A 168 6.52 -4.34 -10.05
N ASP A 169 7.68 -4.97 -10.22
CA ASP A 169 8.74 -5.12 -9.23
C ASP A 169 10.06 -4.54 -9.72
N VAL A 170 10.74 -3.80 -8.85
CA VAL A 170 11.97 -3.06 -9.15
C VAL A 170 13.10 -3.55 -8.26
N HIS A 171 14.14 -4.14 -8.86
CA HIS A 171 15.18 -4.91 -8.18
C HIS A 171 16.51 -4.17 -8.00
N GLU A 172 17.33 -4.65 -7.03
CA GLU A 172 18.69 -4.14 -6.79
C GLU A 172 19.78 -5.25 -6.84
N GLU A 173 19.41 -6.48 -7.15
CA GLU A 173 20.32 -7.61 -7.07
C GLU A 173 21.28 -7.69 -8.27
N LYS A 174 22.54 -8.04 -7.97
CA LYS A 174 23.55 -8.24 -9.01
C LYS A 174 23.28 -9.49 -9.83
N GLY A 175 23.37 -9.36 -11.13
CA GLY A 175 23.21 -10.46 -12.08
C GLY A 175 21.76 -10.73 -12.46
N GLU A 176 20.83 -9.90 -11.99
CA GLU A 176 19.41 -9.99 -12.32
C GLU A 176 18.92 -8.79 -13.12
N PHE A 177 17.68 -8.83 -13.58
CA PHE A 177 17.04 -7.70 -14.26
C PHE A 177 16.78 -6.56 -13.28
N ALA A 178 16.75 -5.34 -13.76
CA ALA A 178 16.47 -4.17 -12.93
C ALA A 178 14.98 -4.07 -12.56
N TRP A 179 14.11 -4.66 -13.36
CA TRP A 179 12.67 -4.69 -13.12
C TRP A 179 12.00 -5.86 -13.87
N ASP A 180 10.84 -6.24 -13.39
CA ASP A 180 9.89 -7.08 -14.12
C ASP A 180 8.45 -6.65 -13.87
N LEU A 181 7.57 -7.08 -14.77
CA LEU A 181 6.11 -7.10 -14.62
C LEU A 181 5.67 -8.55 -14.73
N HIS A 182 4.99 -9.06 -13.71
CA HIS A 182 4.52 -10.44 -13.69
C HIS A 182 3.06 -10.54 -13.24
N ASP A 183 2.46 -11.67 -13.57
CA ASP A 183 1.14 -12.07 -13.08
C ASP A 183 1.21 -12.28 -11.56
N ALA A 184 0.35 -11.58 -10.83
CA ALA A 184 0.44 -11.54 -9.36
C ALA A 184 -0.06 -12.83 -8.68
N ALA A 185 -0.83 -13.67 -9.37
CA ALA A 185 -1.29 -14.96 -8.85
C ALA A 185 -0.26 -16.07 -9.03
N THR A 186 0.51 -16.02 -10.11
CA THR A 186 1.33 -17.16 -10.55
C THR A 186 2.83 -16.89 -10.55
N GLY A 187 3.23 -15.61 -10.59
CA GLY A 187 4.62 -15.20 -10.79
C GLY A 187 5.10 -15.36 -12.24
N GLU A 188 4.21 -15.59 -13.21
CA GLU A 188 4.56 -15.65 -14.63
C GLU A 188 5.07 -14.29 -15.10
N ILE A 189 6.31 -14.26 -15.60
CA ILE A 189 6.93 -13.03 -16.09
C ILE A 189 6.31 -12.63 -17.43
N LEU A 190 5.66 -11.48 -17.47
CA LEU A 190 5.10 -10.87 -18.67
C LEU A 190 6.17 -10.05 -19.40
N TRP A 191 6.80 -9.17 -18.67
CA TRP A 191 7.86 -8.30 -19.16
C TRP A 191 9.00 -8.21 -18.15
N LYS A 192 10.22 -8.08 -18.59
CA LYS A 192 11.38 -7.82 -17.75
C LYS A 192 12.47 -7.11 -18.52
N GLY A 193 13.25 -6.32 -17.82
CA GLY A 193 14.31 -5.58 -18.48
C GLY A 193 15.19 -4.79 -17.52
N GLY A 194 15.92 -3.86 -18.09
CA GLY A 194 16.82 -3.00 -17.37
C GLY A 194 18.22 -3.54 -17.21
N GLN A 195 19.06 -2.71 -16.64
CA GLN A 195 20.46 -3.04 -16.45
C GLN A 195 20.63 -4.07 -15.34
N GLU A 196 21.22 -5.18 -15.66
CA GLU A 196 21.60 -6.24 -14.75
C GLU A 196 22.60 -5.73 -13.69
N GLY A 197 22.26 -5.93 -12.43
CA GLY A 197 23.15 -5.62 -11.31
C GLY A 197 23.24 -4.14 -10.92
N ALA A 198 22.23 -3.34 -11.23
CA ALA A 198 22.11 -1.96 -10.78
C ALA A 198 21.14 -1.87 -9.61
N ASP A 199 21.54 -1.15 -8.56
CA ASP A 199 20.64 -0.66 -7.52
C ASP A 199 19.65 0.32 -8.15
N ASN A 200 18.40 -0.08 -8.26
CA ASN A 200 17.40 0.62 -9.04
C ASN A 200 16.58 1.63 -8.22
N GLY A 201 16.68 1.60 -6.94
CA GLY A 201 16.24 2.62 -5.99
C GLY A 201 14.77 3.06 -6.02
N ARG A 202 14.11 3.09 -7.17
CA ARG A 202 12.72 3.51 -7.35
C ARG A 202 12.16 3.11 -8.72
N GLY A 203 10.84 2.95 -8.77
CA GLY A 203 10.04 2.81 -9.99
C GLY A 203 8.59 3.11 -9.70
N LEU A 204 7.78 3.25 -10.73
CA LEU A 204 6.36 3.55 -10.65
C LEU A 204 5.60 2.87 -11.77
N ALA A 205 4.38 2.44 -11.48
CA ALA A 205 3.37 2.06 -12.44
C ALA A 205 2.18 3.02 -12.31
N ALA A 206 1.69 3.57 -13.44
CA ALA A 206 0.59 4.53 -13.46
C ALA A 206 0.02 4.67 -14.87
N ASP A 207 -1.27 4.95 -15.01
CA ASP A 207 -1.91 5.27 -16.28
C ASP A 207 -1.72 6.77 -16.62
N ILE A 208 -0.61 7.10 -17.27
CA ILE A 208 -0.21 8.49 -17.49
C ILE A 208 -0.34 8.96 -18.95
N VAL A 209 -0.69 8.10 -19.89
CA VAL A 209 -0.75 8.43 -21.33
C VAL A 209 -2.14 8.19 -21.88
N ALA A 210 -2.93 9.24 -21.98
CA ALA A 210 -4.26 9.19 -22.58
C ALA A 210 -4.23 8.53 -23.98
N GLY A 211 -5.06 7.51 -24.15
CA GLY A 211 -5.14 6.75 -25.41
C GLY A 211 -4.13 5.60 -25.53
N SER A 212 -3.26 5.41 -24.57
CA SER A 212 -2.49 4.18 -24.37
C SER A 212 -3.24 3.30 -23.40
N ARG A 213 -3.77 2.16 -23.85
CA ARG A 213 -4.57 1.28 -22.98
C ARG A 213 -3.68 0.53 -21.98
N GLY A 214 -4.09 0.54 -20.72
CA GLY A 214 -3.34 -0.03 -19.60
C GLY A 214 -2.32 0.94 -19.01
N TYR A 215 -1.68 0.54 -17.93
CA TYR A 215 -0.70 1.38 -17.25
C TYR A 215 0.61 1.47 -18.02
N GLU A 216 1.32 2.57 -17.80
CA GLU A 216 2.73 2.65 -18.05
C GLU A 216 3.51 2.28 -16.78
N PHE A 217 4.70 1.66 -16.95
CA PHE A 217 5.63 1.37 -15.86
C PHE A 217 7.06 1.75 -16.24
N TRP A 218 7.82 2.22 -15.26
CA TRP A 218 9.22 2.67 -15.46
C TRP A 218 9.99 2.68 -14.16
N SER A 219 11.31 2.62 -14.25
CA SER A 219 12.20 2.66 -13.11
C SER A 219 13.40 3.57 -13.33
N SER A 220 14.31 3.67 -12.37
CA SER A 220 15.50 4.49 -12.51
C SER A 220 16.52 3.93 -13.52
N TYR A 221 16.48 2.63 -13.76
CA TYR A 221 17.26 1.96 -14.80
C TYR A 221 16.34 1.20 -15.73
N GLY A 222 16.78 1.19 -16.96
CA GLY A 222 16.23 0.37 -17.62
C GLY A 222 16.06 0.25 -18.99
N GLY A 223 16.15 0.23 -20.03
CA GLY A 223 15.94 -0.37 -21.35
C GLY A 223 16.23 -1.84 -21.33
N PHE A 224 15.91 -2.48 -22.41
CA PHE A 224 16.33 -3.87 -22.63
C PHE A 224 17.84 -4.00 -22.84
N ASP A 225 18.56 -2.87 -22.92
CA ASP A 225 20.01 -2.84 -23.06
C ASP A 225 20.70 -2.28 -21.82
N LYS A 226 21.93 -2.77 -21.56
CA LYS A 226 22.72 -2.42 -20.38
C LYS A 226 23.23 -0.97 -20.36
N ALA A 227 23.09 -0.22 -21.43
CA ALA A 227 23.65 1.11 -21.58
C ALA A 227 22.66 2.21 -21.20
N SER A 228 21.36 1.94 -21.23
CA SER A 228 20.31 2.94 -21.06
C SER A 228 20.02 3.19 -19.59
N ARG A 229 20.41 4.36 -19.09
CA ARG A 229 19.95 4.90 -17.80
C ARG A 229 18.72 5.81 -17.94
N ASN A 230 18.36 6.17 -19.13
CA ASN A 230 17.17 6.96 -19.43
C ASN A 230 16.09 6.04 -19.91
N GLN A 231 15.00 6.01 -19.18
CA GLN A 231 13.88 5.15 -19.48
C GLN A 231 12.70 5.98 -19.84
N ASN A 232 12.20 5.68 -21.00
CA ASN A 232 10.82 5.97 -21.28
C ASN A 232 9.95 4.96 -20.53
N PRO A 233 8.73 5.30 -20.15
CA PRO A 233 7.80 4.33 -19.66
C PRO A 233 7.52 3.22 -20.68
N PHE A 234 7.22 2.02 -20.19
CA PHE A 234 6.75 0.89 -20.97
C PHE A 234 5.26 0.70 -20.72
N ASN A 235 4.51 0.37 -21.72
CA ASN A 235 3.10 0.05 -21.59
C ASN A 235 2.91 -1.41 -21.16
N ALA A 236 2.07 -1.65 -20.16
CA ALA A 236 1.86 -2.97 -19.55
C ALA A 236 1.19 -3.98 -20.50
N VAL A 237 0.31 -3.51 -21.40
CA VAL A 237 -0.35 -4.37 -22.38
C VAL A 237 0.61 -4.83 -23.48
N THR A 238 1.41 -3.92 -23.99
CA THR A 238 2.21 -4.17 -25.20
C THR A 238 3.68 -4.47 -24.98
N GLY A 239 4.21 -4.17 -23.77
CA GLY A 239 5.63 -4.22 -23.45
C GLY A 239 6.49 -3.24 -24.22
N LYS A 240 5.91 -2.26 -24.92
CA LYS A 240 6.63 -1.30 -25.74
C LYS A 240 6.85 0.01 -25.01
N GLU A 241 7.97 0.68 -25.33
CA GLU A 241 8.20 2.04 -24.87
C GLU A 241 7.10 2.99 -25.34
N VAL A 242 6.69 3.89 -24.43
CA VAL A 242 5.71 4.94 -24.69
C VAL A 242 6.36 6.29 -24.40
N GLY A 243 6.39 7.15 -25.42
CA GLY A 243 6.95 8.48 -25.29
C GLY A 243 8.47 8.56 -25.37
N THR A 244 8.98 9.73 -25.06
CA THR A 244 10.40 10.09 -25.24
C THR A 244 11.03 10.64 -23.95
N ARG A 245 10.35 10.52 -22.82
CA ARG A 245 10.74 11.21 -21.60
C ARG A 245 10.47 10.37 -20.36
N LYS A 246 11.46 10.27 -19.49
CA LYS A 246 11.33 9.67 -18.16
C LYS A 246 10.65 10.65 -17.22
N PRO A 247 9.46 10.34 -16.71
CA PRO A 247 8.78 11.16 -15.72
C PRO A 247 9.29 10.91 -14.30
N SER A 248 8.80 11.68 -13.31
CA SER A 248 9.03 11.38 -11.90
C SER A 248 8.43 10.02 -11.54
N MET A 249 8.97 9.37 -10.49
CA MET A 249 8.63 7.97 -10.20
C MET A 249 8.38 7.72 -8.70
N ASN A 250 7.94 8.74 -7.96
CA ASN A 250 7.70 8.58 -6.54
C ASN A 250 6.27 8.12 -6.22
N PHE A 251 5.26 8.87 -6.73
CA PHE A 251 3.85 8.54 -6.52
C PHE A 251 3.02 8.85 -7.77
N ARG A 252 1.94 8.11 -7.98
CA ARG A 252 0.83 8.45 -8.85
C ARG A 252 -0.31 9.04 -8.01
N ILE A 253 -1.23 9.78 -8.58
CA ILE A 253 -2.39 10.37 -7.90
C ILE A 253 -3.51 10.69 -8.89
N TYR A 254 -4.77 10.41 -8.54
CA TYR A 254 -5.92 10.94 -9.27
C TYR A 254 -6.19 12.37 -8.83
N TRP A 255 -5.92 13.36 -9.69
CA TRP A 255 -5.96 14.77 -9.30
C TRP A 255 -6.82 15.69 -10.16
N ASP A 256 -6.60 15.75 -11.47
CA ASP A 256 -7.20 16.79 -12.32
C ASP A 256 -8.62 16.49 -12.80
N GLY A 257 -9.17 15.34 -12.44
CA GLY A 257 -10.55 14.95 -12.69
C GLY A 257 -10.81 14.28 -14.02
N ASP A 258 -9.77 13.94 -14.79
CA ASP A 258 -9.85 12.89 -15.79
C ASP A 258 -9.48 11.52 -15.18
N VAL A 259 -9.52 10.46 -15.93
CA VAL A 259 -9.33 9.10 -15.41
C VAL A 259 -7.89 8.59 -15.51
N GLN A 260 -6.97 9.42 -15.96
CA GLN A 260 -5.53 9.15 -15.90
C GLN A 260 -4.93 9.55 -14.57
N ASP A 261 -3.77 8.98 -14.28
CA ASP A 261 -2.96 9.36 -13.14
C ASP A 261 -2.13 10.62 -13.43
N GLU A 262 -2.00 11.48 -12.44
CA GLU A 262 -0.94 12.46 -12.32
C GLU A 262 0.20 11.93 -11.48
N LEU A 263 1.32 12.64 -11.49
CA LEU A 263 2.53 12.30 -10.74
C LEU A 263 2.76 13.26 -9.59
N LEU A 264 2.86 12.69 -8.39
CA LEU A 264 3.17 13.42 -7.17
C LEU A 264 4.63 13.18 -6.78
N ASP A 265 5.40 14.26 -6.67
CA ASP A 265 6.81 14.22 -6.25
C ASP A 265 7.10 15.36 -5.28
N GLY A 266 7.35 15.03 -4.03
CA GLY A 266 7.49 16.00 -2.95
C GLY A 266 6.18 16.75 -2.71
N THR A 267 6.14 18.02 -3.10
CA THR A 267 4.93 18.87 -3.07
C THR A 267 4.51 19.32 -4.47
N SER A 268 4.95 18.59 -5.49
CA SER A 268 4.61 18.84 -6.90
C SER A 268 3.65 17.82 -7.43
N ILE A 269 2.63 18.28 -8.16
CA ILE A 269 1.75 17.40 -8.94
C ILE A 269 1.86 17.83 -10.41
N THR A 270 2.17 16.85 -11.26
CA THR A 270 2.39 17.08 -12.69
C THR A 270 1.61 16.09 -13.52
N LYS A 271 1.03 16.55 -14.61
CA LYS A 271 0.44 15.68 -15.64
C LYS A 271 1.46 15.34 -16.69
N CYS A 272 1.56 14.06 -16.99
CA CYS A 272 2.40 13.56 -18.07
C CYS A 272 1.59 13.30 -19.33
N THR A 273 2.28 13.44 -20.45
CA THR A 273 1.87 12.93 -21.75
C THR A 273 3.05 12.16 -22.34
N SER A 274 2.86 11.50 -23.47
CA SER A 274 3.94 10.79 -24.16
C SER A 274 5.15 11.66 -24.50
N SER A 275 5.02 12.98 -24.56
CA SER A 275 6.08 13.89 -24.99
C SER A 275 6.34 15.09 -24.08
N SER A 276 5.49 15.34 -23.10
CA SER A 276 5.62 16.52 -22.24
C SER A 276 5.18 16.27 -20.80
N THR A 277 5.59 17.16 -19.92
CA THR A 277 5.10 17.22 -18.54
C THR A 277 4.55 18.62 -18.32
N THR A 278 3.30 18.70 -17.86
CA THR A 278 2.63 19.95 -17.51
C THR A 278 2.46 20.03 -16.01
N ASP A 279 2.90 21.14 -15.43
CA ASP A 279 2.67 21.42 -14.02
C ASP A 279 1.21 21.85 -13.81
N LEU A 280 0.51 21.19 -12.92
CA LEU A 280 -0.88 21.51 -12.58
C LEU A 280 -1.03 22.57 -11.50
N GLY A 281 0.04 23.27 -11.23
CA GLY A 281 -0.02 24.58 -10.59
C GLY A 281 -0.14 24.61 -9.07
N ILE A 282 0.06 23.52 -8.38
CA ILE A 282 0.03 23.62 -6.91
C ILE A 282 1.40 23.38 -6.28
N HIS A 283 2.58 23.53 -6.89
CA HIS A 283 3.56 22.81 -6.28
C HIS A 283 4.97 23.01 -6.49
N ALA A 284 5.76 22.41 -7.19
CA ALA A 284 7.21 22.43 -7.17
C ALA A 284 7.85 23.46 -8.11
N THR A 285 7.07 24.18 -8.87
CA THR A 285 7.59 25.31 -9.64
C THR A 285 7.76 26.53 -8.74
N SER A 286 8.58 27.49 -9.19
CA SER A 286 8.71 28.77 -8.51
C SER A 286 7.36 29.48 -8.29
N THR A 287 6.39 29.21 -9.16
CA THR A 287 5.03 29.75 -9.08
C THR A 287 4.22 29.14 -7.95
N SER A 288 4.32 27.84 -7.72
CA SER A 288 3.61 27.15 -6.66
C SER A 288 4.23 27.37 -5.29
N LYS A 289 5.53 27.52 -5.17
CA LYS A 289 6.15 28.02 -3.94
C LYS A 289 5.60 29.39 -3.54
N LYS A 290 5.31 30.24 -4.50
CA LYS A 290 4.59 31.50 -4.26
C LYS A 290 3.18 31.27 -3.77
N THR A 291 2.46 30.30 -4.32
CA THR A 291 1.08 30.01 -3.93
C THR A 291 1.00 29.52 -2.49
N PHE A 292 1.80 28.55 -2.10
CA PHE A 292 1.88 28.12 -0.70
C PHE A 292 2.30 29.25 0.22
N ALA A 293 3.31 30.01 -0.13
CA ALA A 293 3.76 31.16 0.66
C ALA A 293 2.66 32.26 0.76
N SER A 294 1.90 32.50 -0.30
CA SER A 294 0.79 33.47 -0.27
C SER A 294 -0.39 33.02 0.60
N LEU A 295 -0.54 31.71 0.78
CA LEU A 295 -1.51 31.10 1.69
C LEU A 295 -0.98 30.94 3.12
N GLY A 296 0.26 31.37 3.38
CA GLY A 296 0.93 31.14 4.66
C GLY A 296 1.26 29.69 4.94
N MET A 297 1.36 28.88 3.89
CA MET A 297 1.63 27.45 3.99
C MET A 297 3.11 27.12 3.71
N SER A 298 3.63 26.14 4.42
CA SER A 298 5.01 25.63 4.25
C SER A 298 4.98 24.09 4.23
N PRO A 299 4.36 23.48 3.23
CA PRO A 299 4.23 22.02 3.16
C PRO A 299 5.56 21.35 2.84
N SER A 300 5.73 20.12 3.31
CA SER A 300 6.85 19.26 2.97
C SER A 300 6.46 17.79 2.95
N SER A 301 7.18 17.02 2.14
CA SER A 301 7.14 15.58 2.15
C SER A 301 7.80 15.01 3.42
N CYS A 302 7.46 13.77 3.77
CA CYS A 302 8.01 13.08 4.95
C CYS A 302 9.45 12.58 4.76
N ASN A 303 9.89 12.46 3.51
CA ASN A 303 11.15 11.84 3.15
C ASN A 303 11.82 12.66 2.05
N GLY A 304 13.09 13.04 2.26
CA GLY A 304 13.81 13.88 1.32
C GLY A 304 14.25 13.17 0.04
N THR A 305 14.54 11.88 0.10
CA THR A 305 15.03 11.10 -1.06
C THR A 305 13.93 10.46 -1.87
N LYS A 306 12.89 9.96 -1.21
CA LYS A 306 11.72 9.34 -1.86
C LYS A 306 10.57 10.33 -2.04
N ALA A 307 10.66 11.51 -1.45
CA ALA A 307 9.73 12.64 -1.58
C ALA A 307 8.24 12.26 -1.36
N THR A 308 7.99 11.37 -0.40
CA THR A 308 6.68 10.78 -0.13
C THR A 308 5.80 11.66 0.74
N PRO A 309 4.47 11.71 0.54
CA PRO A 309 3.54 12.41 1.42
C PRO A 309 3.44 11.74 2.80
N CYS A 310 2.79 12.40 3.76
CA CYS A 310 2.37 11.75 5.00
C CYS A 310 1.31 10.69 4.74
N LEU A 311 0.38 10.99 3.85
CA LEU A 311 -0.64 10.08 3.33
C LEU A 311 -1.16 10.62 2.00
N GLN A 312 -1.53 9.70 1.11
CA GLN A 312 -2.34 9.96 -0.08
C GLN A 312 -3.49 8.98 -0.08
N ALA A 313 -4.72 9.47 -0.20
CA ALA A 313 -5.91 8.65 -0.34
C ALA A 313 -7.12 9.50 -0.75
N ASP A 314 -8.16 8.86 -1.30
CA ASP A 314 -9.49 9.45 -1.43
C ASP A 314 -10.14 9.58 -0.04
N LEU A 315 -9.84 10.68 0.65
CA LEU A 315 -10.32 10.96 2.02
C LEU A 315 -11.72 11.59 2.04
N PHE A 316 -12.10 12.30 0.99
CA PHE A 316 -13.38 12.99 0.92
C PHE A 316 -14.45 12.20 0.17
N GLY A 317 -14.07 11.08 -0.46
CA GLY A 317 -14.99 10.15 -1.11
C GLY A 317 -15.52 10.65 -2.46
N ASP A 318 -14.76 11.50 -3.13
CA ASP A 318 -15.12 12.02 -4.45
C ASP A 318 -14.28 11.41 -5.59
N TRP A 319 -13.59 10.28 -5.30
CA TRP A 319 -12.66 9.48 -6.10
C TRP A 319 -11.31 10.16 -6.43
N ARG A 320 -11.23 11.47 -6.37
CA ARG A 320 -9.93 12.13 -6.44
C ARG A 320 -9.25 12.06 -5.09
N GLU A 321 -7.94 11.97 -5.13
CA GLU A 321 -7.19 11.70 -3.93
C GLU A 321 -6.70 12.99 -3.28
N GLU A 322 -6.76 13.05 -1.95
CA GLU A 322 -6.14 14.07 -1.13
C GLU A 322 -4.71 13.70 -0.82
N VAL A 323 -3.91 14.73 -0.59
CA VAL A 323 -2.54 14.61 -0.10
C VAL A 323 -2.42 15.25 1.27
N ILE A 324 -1.81 14.54 2.21
CA ILE A 324 -1.45 15.10 3.51
C ILE A 324 0.04 15.40 3.53
N TRP A 325 0.37 16.66 3.78
CA TRP A 325 1.74 17.13 4.04
C TRP A 325 1.86 17.73 5.45
N TRP A 326 3.04 17.65 6.03
CA TRP A 326 3.32 18.33 7.29
C TRP A 326 3.79 19.76 7.06
N ASN A 327 3.59 20.62 8.06
CA ASN A 327 3.97 22.01 8.02
C ASN A 327 5.39 22.20 8.60
N THR A 328 6.35 22.60 7.78
CA THR A 328 7.74 22.83 8.22
C THR A 328 7.89 23.98 9.22
N SER A 329 7.00 24.97 9.15
CA SER A 329 7.00 26.13 10.07
C SER A 329 6.35 25.81 11.42
N ASN A 330 5.48 24.79 11.47
CA ASN A 330 4.83 24.30 12.68
C ASN A 330 4.57 22.80 12.59
N PRO A 331 5.49 21.95 13.06
CA PRO A 331 5.37 20.47 12.93
C PRO A 331 4.16 19.85 13.62
N SER A 332 3.41 20.61 14.42
CA SER A 332 2.16 20.15 15.03
C SER A 332 0.95 20.28 14.10
N GLN A 333 1.15 20.77 12.88
CA GLN A 333 0.08 20.98 11.89
C GLN A 333 0.31 20.12 10.65
N LEU A 334 -0.79 19.63 10.11
CA LEU A 334 -0.85 18.94 8.82
C LEU A 334 -1.71 19.76 7.87
N TYR A 335 -1.35 19.72 6.58
CA TYR A 335 -2.17 20.25 5.50
C TYR A 335 -2.82 19.07 4.77
N ILE A 336 -4.14 19.10 4.65
CA ILE A 336 -4.89 18.22 3.76
C ILE A 336 -5.23 19.05 2.53
N VAL A 337 -4.75 18.63 1.39
CA VAL A 337 -4.88 19.35 0.12
C VAL A 337 -5.65 18.49 -0.87
N SER A 338 -6.72 19.05 -1.44
CA SER A 338 -7.58 18.42 -2.43
C SER A 338 -7.63 19.24 -3.72
N SER A 339 -7.99 18.58 -4.82
CA SER A 339 -8.26 19.24 -6.10
C SER A 339 -9.62 19.95 -6.04
N THR A 340 -9.69 21.12 -6.70
CA THR A 340 -10.94 21.84 -6.93
C THR A 340 -11.35 21.83 -8.40
N THR A 341 -10.67 21.03 -9.23
CA THR A 341 -10.98 20.90 -10.66
C THR A 341 -12.30 20.15 -10.84
N ASP A 342 -13.18 20.67 -11.68
CA ASP A 342 -14.42 19.97 -12.00
C ASP A 342 -14.14 18.67 -12.78
N THR A 343 -14.91 17.62 -12.48
CA THR A 343 -14.89 16.36 -13.23
C THR A 343 -16.28 16.01 -13.76
N LYS A 344 -16.33 15.42 -14.93
CA LYS A 344 -17.55 14.86 -15.52
C LYS A 344 -17.88 13.46 -15.02
N TYR A 345 -16.90 12.76 -14.45
CA TYR A 345 -17.05 11.40 -14.00
C TYR A 345 -17.71 11.33 -12.61
N ARG A 346 -18.47 10.27 -12.39
CA ARG A 346 -19.16 9.97 -11.12
C ARG A 346 -18.74 8.60 -10.64
N VAL A 347 -17.48 8.49 -10.26
CA VAL A 347 -16.91 7.28 -9.71
C VAL A 347 -17.23 7.24 -8.20
N PRO A 348 -17.59 6.10 -7.62
CA PRO A 348 -17.68 5.94 -6.18
C PRO A 348 -16.34 6.23 -5.49
N THR A 349 -16.38 6.45 -4.18
CA THR A 349 -15.12 6.56 -3.43
C THR A 349 -14.20 5.37 -3.75
N LEU A 350 -12.92 5.63 -4.02
CA LEU A 350 -11.95 4.57 -4.31
C LEU A 350 -11.82 3.58 -3.15
N MET A 351 -12.24 3.98 -1.94
CA MET A 351 -12.30 3.12 -0.76
C MET A 351 -13.30 1.96 -0.89
N HIS A 352 -14.16 1.92 -1.93
CA HIS A 352 -14.98 0.74 -2.21
C HIS A 352 -14.13 -0.44 -2.71
N ASP A 353 -13.02 -0.16 -3.38
CA ASP A 353 -12.10 -1.17 -3.86
C ASP A 353 -11.25 -1.73 -2.72
N HIS A 354 -11.22 -3.07 -2.62
CA HIS A 354 -10.51 -3.75 -1.55
C HIS A 354 -8.99 -3.55 -1.63
N LEU A 355 -8.44 -3.70 -2.84
CA LEU A 355 -7.00 -3.53 -3.08
C LEU A 355 -6.54 -2.12 -2.70
N TYR A 356 -7.31 -1.12 -3.11
CA TYR A 356 -7.03 0.28 -2.78
C TYR A 356 -7.03 0.53 -1.27
N ARG A 357 -8.04 0.01 -0.53
CA ARG A 357 -8.08 0.14 0.94
C ARG A 357 -6.88 -0.50 1.61
N MET A 358 -6.48 -1.68 1.15
CA MET A 358 -5.28 -2.33 1.68
C MET A 358 -4.03 -1.52 1.36
N GLY A 359 -3.93 -0.97 0.15
CA GLY A 359 -2.86 -0.03 -0.25
C GLY A 359 -2.75 1.19 0.67
N VAL A 360 -3.88 1.81 1.02
CA VAL A 360 -3.92 2.92 1.99
C VAL A 360 -3.47 2.45 3.38
N ALA A 361 -3.90 1.27 3.83
CA ALA A 361 -3.59 0.76 5.16
C ALA A 361 -2.10 0.47 5.37
N TRP A 362 -1.40 -0.05 4.36
CA TRP A 362 0.04 -0.33 4.46
C TRP A 362 0.93 0.78 3.88
N GLN A 363 0.39 1.84 3.29
CA GLN A 363 1.13 2.90 2.57
C GLN A 363 2.37 3.40 3.32
N ASN A 364 2.30 3.53 4.64
CA ASN A 364 3.39 4.03 5.47
C ASN A 364 4.31 2.94 6.06
N CYS A 365 4.22 1.70 5.58
CA CYS A 365 5.18 0.66 5.94
C CYS A 365 6.45 0.82 5.11
N ALA A 366 7.57 1.04 5.78
CA ALA A 366 8.90 1.23 5.19
C ALA A 366 8.93 2.30 4.06
N TYR A 367 9.26 1.96 2.81
CA TYR A 367 9.19 2.93 1.71
C TYR A 367 7.75 3.09 1.25
N ASN A 368 7.19 4.28 1.44
CA ASN A 368 5.82 4.57 1.02
C ASN A 368 5.64 4.33 -0.48
N GLN A 369 4.52 3.69 -0.83
CA GLN A 369 4.07 3.47 -2.20
C GLN A 369 2.62 3.95 -2.35
N PRO A 370 2.21 4.47 -3.52
CA PRO A 370 0.82 4.86 -3.74
C PRO A 370 -0.09 3.63 -3.74
N PRO A 371 -1.34 3.75 -3.27
CA PRO A 371 -2.33 2.70 -3.46
C PRO A 371 -2.72 2.59 -4.93
N HIS A 372 -3.12 1.40 -5.37
CA HIS A 372 -3.64 1.11 -6.71
C HIS A 372 -5.01 0.48 -6.63
N LEU A 373 -5.75 0.54 -7.74
CA LEU A 373 -7.06 -0.11 -7.88
C LEU A 373 -6.90 -1.56 -8.36
N GLY A 374 -7.83 -2.40 -7.94
CA GLY A 374 -7.98 -3.78 -8.43
C GLY A 374 -8.68 -3.86 -9.80
N TYR A 375 -8.88 -2.73 -10.46
CA TYR A 375 -9.49 -2.65 -11.78
C TYR A 375 -8.95 -1.42 -12.55
N TYR A 376 -8.95 -1.49 -13.86
CA TYR A 376 -8.55 -0.39 -14.73
C TYR A 376 -9.65 0.68 -14.78
N LEU A 377 -9.43 1.82 -14.13
CA LEU A 377 -10.46 2.86 -13.95
C LEU A 377 -11.09 3.36 -15.26
N PRO A 378 -10.34 3.60 -16.36
CA PRO A 378 -10.93 4.07 -17.59
C PRO A 378 -12.04 3.17 -18.17
N ASP A 379 -11.96 1.85 -17.99
CA ASP A 379 -12.98 0.91 -18.46
C ASP A 379 -14.29 0.99 -17.65
N HIS A 380 -14.21 1.50 -16.42
CA HIS A 380 -15.33 1.55 -15.49
C HIS A 380 -15.92 2.96 -15.31
N ALA A 381 -15.18 3.99 -15.65
CA ALA A 381 -15.58 5.37 -15.36
C ALA A 381 -16.93 5.77 -15.98
N ASP A 382 -17.22 5.33 -17.21
CA ASP A 382 -18.50 5.59 -17.86
C ASP A 382 -19.63 4.70 -17.32
N SER A 383 -19.35 3.51 -16.83
CA SER A 383 -20.34 2.61 -16.24
C SER A 383 -20.83 3.10 -14.87
N PHE A 384 -20.01 3.76 -14.11
CA PHE A 384 -20.40 4.38 -12.85
C PHE A 384 -21.38 5.56 -13.03
N GLN A 385 -21.45 6.18 -14.20
CA GLN A 385 -22.36 7.30 -14.46
C GLN A 385 -23.85 6.91 -14.41
N GLY A 386 -24.16 5.64 -14.57
CA GLY A 386 -25.54 5.12 -14.55
C GLY A 386 -25.87 4.29 -13.31
N VAL A 387 -24.92 4.00 -12.48
CA VAL A 387 -25.17 3.29 -11.23
C VAL A 387 -25.77 4.30 -10.25
N LYS A 388 -27.09 4.35 -10.23
CA LYS A 388 -27.80 4.93 -9.10
C LYS A 388 -27.30 4.18 -7.87
N ASP A 389 -27.02 4.86 -6.84
CA ASP A 389 -26.71 4.53 -5.45
C ASP A 389 -26.84 3.05 -4.95
N ASP A 390 -27.08 2.09 -5.83
CA ASP A 390 -27.13 0.65 -5.55
C ASP A 390 -25.75 0.07 -5.17
N ALA A 391 -24.69 0.81 -5.50
CA ALA A 391 -23.33 0.45 -5.10
C ALA A 391 -22.99 0.90 -3.68
N THR A 392 -23.82 1.62 -3.02
CA THR A 392 -23.67 1.81 -1.59
C THR A 392 -24.20 0.56 -0.90
N ALA A 393 -23.28 -0.32 -0.50
CA ALA A 393 -23.53 -1.31 0.55
C ALA A 393 -24.11 -0.68 1.86
N ILE A 394 -24.44 0.59 1.80
CA ILE A 394 -25.21 1.35 2.76
C ILE A 394 -26.72 1.17 2.55
N ALA A 395 -27.18 0.74 1.37
CA ALA A 395 -28.60 0.45 1.13
C ALA A 395 -29.09 -0.80 1.86
N ASP A 396 -28.19 -1.70 2.23
CA ASP A 396 -28.44 -2.87 3.07
C ASP A 396 -28.08 -2.67 4.55
N LEU A 397 -27.72 -1.46 4.95
CA LEU A 397 -27.81 -1.15 6.37
C LEU A 397 -29.29 -1.27 6.73
N PRO A 398 -29.66 -2.17 7.69
CA PRO A 398 -31.04 -2.35 8.08
C PRO A 398 -31.62 -0.99 8.41
N GLN A 399 -32.84 -0.74 7.93
CA GLN A 399 -33.63 0.45 8.22
C GLN A 399 -33.34 0.88 9.63
N ARG A 400 -33.02 2.17 9.82
CA ARG A 400 -32.65 2.83 11.07
C ARG A 400 -32.96 1.97 12.28
N ASN A 401 -31.94 1.26 12.72
CA ASN A 401 -32.07 0.37 13.85
C ASN A 401 -32.58 1.20 15.03
N GLU A 402 -33.74 0.86 15.55
CA GLU A 402 -34.41 1.65 16.59
C GLU A 402 -33.48 1.81 17.79
N ILE A 403 -33.29 3.04 18.22
CA ILE A 403 -32.44 3.33 19.38
C ILE A 403 -33.22 2.97 20.63
N LEU A 404 -32.86 1.89 21.26
CA LEU A 404 -33.50 1.41 22.50
C LEU A 404 -33.13 2.27 23.71
N SER A 405 -31.90 2.78 23.76
CA SER A 405 -31.47 3.60 24.88
C SER A 405 -30.33 4.54 24.50
N ARG A 406 -30.26 5.67 25.21
CA ARG A 406 -29.15 6.62 25.13
C ARG A 406 -28.56 6.82 26.52
N THR A 407 -27.23 6.77 26.57
CA THR A 407 -26.48 7.06 27.79
C THR A 407 -25.52 8.20 27.48
N TYR A 408 -25.44 9.20 28.33
CA TYR A 408 -24.64 10.39 28.14
C TYR A 408 -23.44 10.40 29.10
N TYR A 409 -22.31 10.89 28.59
CA TYR A 409 -21.10 11.05 29.38
C TYR A 409 -20.49 12.44 29.12
N ASN A 410 -19.84 13.02 30.11
CA ASN A 410 -19.00 14.19 29.93
C ASN A 410 -17.69 13.80 29.22
N LEU A 411 -16.85 14.78 28.88
CA LEU A 411 -15.57 14.54 28.23
C LEU A 411 -14.55 13.81 29.12
N GLN A 412 -14.79 13.71 30.43
CA GLN A 412 -14.00 12.92 31.38
C GLN A 412 -14.48 11.47 31.49
N GLY A 413 -15.49 11.07 30.68
CA GLY A 413 -16.04 9.73 30.68
C GLY A 413 -16.99 9.42 31.84
N GLN A 414 -17.39 10.40 32.65
CA GLN A 414 -18.33 10.23 33.74
C GLN A 414 -19.77 10.22 33.20
N HIS A 415 -20.56 9.26 33.66
CA HIS A 415 -22.00 9.20 33.35
C HIS A 415 -22.73 10.44 33.87
N ILE A 416 -23.58 11.01 33.03
CA ILE A 416 -24.40 12.16 33.35
C ILE A 416 -25.85 11.87 33.00
N ALA A 417 -26.77 12.56 33.67
CA ALA A 417 -28.18 12.59 33.29
C ALA A 417 -28.35 13.27 31.91
N THR A 418 -29.53 13.27 31.36
CA THR A 418 -29.79 13.92 30.06
C THR A 418 -29.19 15.33 30.03
N PRO A 419 -28.38 15.68 29.00
CA PRO A 419 -27.74 17.00 28.93
C PRO A 419 -28.75 18.15 29.01
N THR A 420 -28.51 19.07 29.91
CA THR A 420 -29.40 20.25 30.12
C THR A 420 -28.80 21.53 29.59
N ASN A 421 -27.48 21.62 29.47
CA ASN A 421 -26.82 22.87 29.06
C ASN A 421 -26.60 22.91 27.53
N ALA A 422 -27.12 23.97 26.89
CA ALA A 422 -26.75 24.33 25.52
C ALA A 422 -25.29 24.81 25.51
N THR A 423 -24.46 24.37 24.61
CA THR A 423 -23.02 24.73 24.42
C THR A 423 -21.98 23.78 25.01
N GLN A 424 -22.35 22.68 25.61
CA GLN A 424 -21.39 21.65 25.99
C GLN A 424 -21.35 20.46 25.01
N VAL A 425 -20.16 19.93 24.82
CA VAL A 425 -19.96 18.68 24.06
C VAL A 425 -20.08 17.51 25.02
N TYR A 426 -20.89 16.54 24.64
CA TYR A 426 -21.13 15.31 25.35
C TYR A 426 -20.75 14.11 24.49
N ILE A 427 -20.47 12.98 25.11
CA ILE A 427 -20.38 11.69 24.45
C ILE A 427 -21.72 11.00 24.65
N VAL A 428 -22.39 10.63 23.56
CA VAL A 428 -23.63 9.84 23.61
C VAL A 428 -23.32 8.42 23.16
N LYS A 429 -23.71 7.44 23.96
CA LYS A 429 -23.69 6.02 23.64
C LYS A 429 -25.12 5.58 23.38
N GLU A 430 -25.41 5.15 22.15
CA GLU A 430 -26.72 4.66 21.72
C GLU A 430 -26.68 3.15 21.58
N ARG A 431 -27.63 2.47 22.19
CA ARG A 431 -27.85 1.04 22.02
C ARG A 431 -29.04 0.83 21.10
N HIS A 432 -28.82 0.03 20.08
CA HIS A 432 -29.79 -0.23 19.02
C HIS A 432 -30.50 -1.59 19.22
N ALA A 433 -31.65 -1.76 18.54
CA ALA A 433 -32.46 -2.96 18.63
C ALA A 433 -31.75 -4.24 18.13
N ASP A 434 -30.81 -4.11 17.23
CA ASP A 434 -29.95 -5.22 16.74
C ASP A 434 -28.82 -5.60 17.71
N GLY A 435 -28.74 -4.93 18.88
CA GLY A 435 -27.68 -5.14 19.85
C GLY A 435 -26.42 -4.32 19.62
N THR A 436 -26.31 -3.61 18.50
CA THR A 436 -25.15 -2.73 18.23
C THR A 436 -25.14 -1.55 19.20
N VAL A 437 -23.94 -1.04 19.45
CA VAL A 437 -23.71 0.13 20.30
C VAL A 437 -22.88 1.13 19.52
N THR A 438 -23.44 2.31 19.27
CA THR A 438 -22.72 3.41 18.65
C THR A 438 -22.35 4.46 19.67
N THR A 439 -21.21 5.14 19.44
CA THR A 439 -20.74 6.23 20.29
C THR A 439 -20.41 7.43 19.41
N LYS A 440 -20.97 8.58 19.73
CA LYS A 440 -20.74 9.81 18.96
C LYS A 440 -20.61 11.02 19.89
N LYS A 441 -19.93 12.06 19.39
CA LYS A 441 -19.93 13.37 20.06
C LYS A 441 -21.24 14.07 19.73
N PHE A 442 -21.84 14.65 20.72
CA PHE A 442 -23.10 15.38 20.62
C PHE A 442 -22.91 16.80 21.18
N LEU A 443 -23.25 17.79 20.39
CA LEU A 443 -23.34 19.18 20.81
C LEU A 443 -24.82 19.58 20.84
N ARG A 444 -25.34 19.86 22.02
CA ARG A 444 -26.68 20.41 22.14
C ARG A 444 -26.62 21.88 21.76
N ARG A 445 -27.35 22.26 20.75
CA ARG A 445 -27.57 23.63 20.33
C ARG A 445 -28.82 24.21 21.03
#